data_41555bdd61f4f49f467b3e53e447b774
#
_entry.id   41555bdd61f4f49f467b3e53e447b774
#
_cell.length_a   1.000
_cell.length_b   1.000
_cell.length_c   1.000
_cell.angle_alpha   90.00
_cell.angle_beta   90.00
_cell.angle_gamma   90.00
#
_symmetry.space_group_name_H-M   'P 1'
#
loop_
_entity.id
_entity.type
_entity.pdbx_description
1 polymer ?
#
loop_
_entity_poly.entity_id
_entity_poly.type
_entity_poly.pdbx_seq_one_letter_code
_entity_poly.pdbx_strand_id
1 'polypeptide(L)'
;MAGYYGIDLTPLLNGAVPTQTTSSAPAANYQPTAEEKELADFTGVALKTTEDTWGEIFQKAGSRYTPPKLVLYTGSTPTACGYGQSAMGPFYCPADQKVYIDLSFYEDMKKKLGGGGDFALGYVLAHEVGHHVQNLLGISEKAQKLESQGSKADANRISVKVELQADCFAGVWGNYMKRDGVLESGDLEKALNTATAIGDDRLQKEEIGRAHV
;
A
#
# COMPACT_ATOMS: atom_id res chain seq x y z
N MET A 1 -11.06 -20.69 1.77
CA MET A 1 -9.81 -19.94 1.62
C MET A 1 -9.84 -19.24 0.26
N ALA A 2 -10.17 -17.95 0.25
CA ALA A 2 -10.12 -17.14 -0.97
C ALA A 2 -8.80 -16.34 -0.90
N GLY A 3 -7.73 -16.94 -1.36
CA GLY A 3 -6.44 -16.28 -1.45
C GLY A 3 -5.71 -16.76 -2.70
N TYR A 4 -5.44 -15.85 -3.62
CA TYR A 4 -4.61 -16.09 -4.78
C TYR A 4 -3.38 -15.18 -4.66
N TYR A 5 -2.18 -15.74 -4.76
CA TYR A 5 -0.90 -15.00 -4.59
C TYR A 5 -0.74 -14.21 -3.27
N GLY A 6 -1.28 -14.70 -2.14
CA GLY A 6 -1.17 -13.99 -0.86
C GLY A 6 -2.12 -12.79 -0.72
N ILE A 7 -3.04 -12.58 -1.65
CA ILE A 7 -4.07 -11.53 -1.61
C ILE A 7 -5.25 -12.03 -0.78
N ASP A 8 -5.67 -11.24 0.19
CA ASP A 8 -6.87 -11.50 0.98
C ASP A 8 -8.07 -10.75 0.38
N LEU A 9 -8.97 -11.46 -0.25
CA LEU A 9 -10.20 -10.93 -0.86
C LEU A 9 -11.40 -10.99 0.09
N THR A 10 -11.22 -11.45 1.32
CA THR A 10 -12.32 -11.59 2.29
C THR A 10 -13.11 -10.31 2.51
N PRO A 11 -12.49 -9.11 2.60
CA PRO A 11 -13.21 -7.85 2.73
C PRO A 11 -14.11 -7.50 1.55
N LEU A 12 -13.73 -7.90 0.33
CA LEU A 12 -14.59 -7.73 -0.86
C LEU A 12 -15.82 -8.65 -0.80
N LEU A 13 -15.68 -9.83 -0.19
CA LEU A 13 -16.75 -10.80 -0.04
C LEU A 13 -17.83 -10.34 0.96
N ASN A 14 -17.49 -9.48 1.91
CA ASN A 14 -18.37 -9.13 3.03
C ASN A 14 -19.17 -7.84 2.82
N GLY A 15 -19.06 -7.16 1.67
CA GLY A 15 -19.78 -5.92 1.31
C GLY A 15 -20.02 -5.02 2.52
N ALA A 16 -19.34 -3.90 2.64
CA ALA A 16 -19.36 -3.01 3.80
C ALA A 16 -20.76 -2.44 4.10
N VAL A 17 -21.55 -3.14 4.90
CA VAL A 17 -22.75 -2.61 5.56
C VAL A 17 -22.45 -2.55 7.05
N PRO A 18 -22.51 -1.37 7.70
CA PRO A 18 -22.28 -1.26 9.14
C PRO A 18 -23.53 -1.73 9.89
N THR A 19 -23.58 -2.99 10.31
CA THR A 19 -24.53 -3.43 11.35
C THR A 19 -23.99 -4.65 12.09
N GLN A 20 -23.81 -4.47 13.40
CA GLN A 20 -23.83 -5.44 14.51
C GLN A 20 -23.31 -6.87 14.28
N THR A 21 -22.29 -7.16 15.09
CA THR A 21 -21.86 -8.49 15.53
C THR A 21 -22.85 -9.64 15.27
N THR A 22 -22.63 -10.37 14.21
CA THR A 22 -22.88 -11.80 14.13
C THR A 22 -21.88 -12.39 13.13
N SER A 23 -21.16 -13.41 13.56
CA SER A 23 -20.29 -14.25 12.74
C SER A 23 -21.07 -14.78 11.54
N SER A 24 -21.02 -14.10 10.41
CA SER A 24 -21.58 -14.60 9.15
C SER A 24 -20.48 -15.24 8.30
N ALA A 25 -20.64 -16.51 8.01
CA ALA A 25 -19.84 -17.23 7.03
C ALA A 25 -19.82 -16.47 5.68
N PRO A 26 -18.74 -16.59 4.88
CA PRO A 26 -18.66 -15.94 3.57
C PRO A 26 -19.87 -16.35 2.72
N ALA A 27 -20.47 -15.39 2.01
CA ALA A 27 -21.56 -15.66 1.08
C ALA A 27 -21.09 -16.71 0.07
N ALA A 28 -21.74 -17.83 0.02
CA ALA A 28 -21.31 -19.05 -0.70
C ALA A 28 -21.24 -18.88 -2.23
N ASN A 29 -21.60 -17.72 -2.80
CA ASN A 29 -21.70 -17.49 -4.25
C ASN A 29 -21.18 -16.12 -4.70
N TYR A 30 -20.24 -15.48 -3.99
CA TYR A 30 -19.63 -14.24 -4.50
C TYR A 30 -18.82 -14.54 -5.77
N GLN A 31 -19.12 -13.79 -6.83
CA GLN A 31 -18.35 -13.79 -8.07
C GLN A 31 -17.69 -12.42 -8.21
N PRO A 32 -16.35 -12.34 -8.18
CA PRO A 32 -15.65 -11.09 -8.40
C PRO A 32 -16.03 -10.45 -9.73
N THR A 33 -16.18 -9.12 -9.76
CA THR A 33 -16.37 -8.36 -11.01
C THR A 33 -15.13 -8.46 -11.90
N ALA A 34 -15.23 -7.99 -13.14
CA ALA A 34 -14.09 -7.96 -14.06
C ALA A 34 -13.00 -7.02 -13.52
N GLU A 35 -13.41 -5.87 -12.98
CA GLU A 35 -12.52 -4.88 -12.39
C GLU A 35 -11.78 -5.42 -11.15
N GLU A 36 -12.49 -6.13 -10.28
CA GLU A 36 -11.88 -6.77 -9.10
C GLU A 36 -10.85 -7.83 -9.49
N LYS A 37 -11.13 -8.61 -10.54
CA LYS A 37 -10.16 -9.59 -11.07
C LYS A 37 -8.93 -8.89 -11.65
N GLU A 38 -9.14 -7.86 -12.47
CA GLU A 38 -8.04 -7.09 -13.06
C GLU A 38 -7.14 -6.47 -11.98
N LEU A 39 -7.75 -5.87 -10.93
CA LEU A 39 -7.01 -5.35 -9.78
C LEU A 39 -6.24 -6.45 -9.05
N ALA A 40 -6.86 -7.59 -8.79
CA ALA A 40 -6.23 -8.70 -8.10
C ALA A 40 -5.05 -9.28 -8.90
N ASP A 41 -5.21 -9.45 -10.20
CA ASP A 41 -4.17 -9.95 -11.10
C ASP A 41 -3.00 -8.96 -11.16
N PHE A 42 -3.28 -7.69 -11.40
CA PHE A 42 -2.27 -6.64 -11.48
C PHE A 42 -1.50 -6.49 -10.16
N THR A 43 -2.21 -6.31 -9.04
CA THR A 43 -1.58 -6.11 -7.73
C THR A 43 -0.84 -7.37 -7.26
N GLY A 44 -1.30 -8.56 -7.65
CA GLY A 44 -0.60 -9.81 -7.41
C GLY A 44 0.76 -9.86 -8.10
N VAL A 45 0.81 -9.48 -9.37
CA VAL A 45 2.07 -9.38 -10.14
C VAL A 45 2.97 -8.30 -9.55
N ALA A 46 2.44 -7.10 -9.26
CA ALA A 46 3.21 -6.00 -8.69
C ALA A 46 3.80 -6.39 -7.31
N LEU A 47 3.00 -7.02 -6.43
CA LEU A 47 3.49 -7.51 -5.15
C LEU A 47 4.60 -8.54 -5.33
N LYS A 48 4.46 -9.47 -6.27
CA LYS A 48 5.48 -10.48 -6.58
C LYS A 48 6.80 -9.83 -7.01
N THR A 49 6.77 -8.79 -7.83
CA THR A 49 7.99 -8.06 -8.22
C THR A 49 8.65 -7.35 -7.05
N THR A 50 7.88 -6.85 -6.07
CA THR A 50 8.45 -6.30 -4.83
C THR A 50 9.07 -7.39 -3.97
N GLU A 51 8.46 -8.57 -3.88
CA GLU A 51 9.02 -9.74 -3.18
C GLU A 51 10.36 -10.17 -3.78
N ASP A 52 10.46 -10.24 -5.10
CA ASP A 52 11.68 -10.62 -5.80
C ASP A 52 12.79 -9.59 -5.54
N THR A 53 12.46 -8.30 -5.64
CA THR A 53 13.38 -7.20 -5.37
C THR A 53 13.94 -7.26 -3.93
N TRP A 54 13.06 -7.29 -2.95
CA TRP A 54 13.47 -7.27 -1.54
C TRP A 54 14.05 -8.61 -1.09
N GLY A 55 13.57 -9.72 -1.63
CA GLY A 55 14.14 -11.05 -1.42
C GLY A 55 15.61 -11.10 -1.84
N GLU A 56 15.94 -10.57 -3.03
CA GLU A 56 17.32 -10.47 -3.52
C GLU A 56 18.19 -9.56 -2.62
N ILE A 57 17.67 -8.39 -2.24
CA ILE A 57 18.39 -7.42 -1.39
C ILE A 57 18.69 -8.01 -0.01
N PHE A 58 17.67 -8.58 0.66
CA PHE A 58 17.83 -9.17 1.99
C PHE A 58 18.77 -10.37 1.96
N GLN A 59 18.68 -11.21 0.93
CA GLN A 59 19.57 -12.35 0.74
C GLN A 59 21.04 -11.89 0.59
N LYS A 60 21.30 -10.85 -0.21
CA LYS A 60 22.65 -10.27 -0.35
C LYS A 60 23.16 -9.68 0.95
N ALA A 61 22.28 -9.19 1.81
CA ALA A 61 22.61 -8.70 3.14
C ALA A 61 22.73 -9.81 4.21
N GLY A 62 22.61 -11.08 3.83
CA GLY A 62 22.66 -12.21 4.75
C GLY A 62 21.41 -12.36 5.64
N SER A 63 20.30 -11.76 5.24
CA SER A 63 19.03 -11.77 5.97
C SER A 63 17.91 -12.42 5.15
N ARG A 64 16.79 -12.71 5.79
CA ARG A 64 15.61 -13.26 5.14
C ARG A 64 14.51 -12.20 5.06
N TYR A 65 13.96 -12.00 3.87
CA TYR A 65 12.77 -11.19 3.64
C TYR A 65 11.51 -11.99 3.95
N THR A 66 10.57 -11.37 4.65
CA THR A 66 9.21 -11.90 4.85
C THR A 66 8.26 -10.92 4.19
N PRO A 67 7.56 -11.30 3.10
CA PRO A 67 6.69 -10.38 2.38
C PRO A 67 5.43 -10.01 3.18
N PRO A 68 4.86 -8.81 2.96
CA PRO A 68 3.57 -8.45 3.52
C PRO A 68 2.44 -9.21 2.81
N LYS A 69 1.25 -9.25 3.42
CA LYS A 69 0.03 -9.68 2.74
C LYS A 69 -0.67 -8.47 2.13
N LEU A 70 -1.32 -8.68 0.99
CA LEU A 70 -2.17 -7.66 0.37
C LEU A 70 -3.64 -7.97 0.66
N VAL A 71 -4.39 -6.95 1.05
CA VAL A 71 -5.83 -6.99 1.27
C VAL A 71 -6.50 -6.02 0.29
N LEU A 72 -7.36 -6.54 -0.56
CA LEU A 72 -8.21 -5.73 -1.43
C LEU A 72 -9.58 -5.60 -0.76
N TYR A 73 -10.12 -4.39 -0.74
CA TYR A 73 -11.41 -4.12 -0.09
C TYR A 73 -12.19 -3.04 -0.84
N THR A 74 -13.45 -2.85 -0.48
CA THR A 74 -14.31 -1.78 -1.00
C THR A 74 -14.94 -1.02 0.17
N GLY A 75 -14.81 0.32 0.14
CA GLY A 75 -15.41 1.23 1.12
C GLY A 75 -14.66 1.29 2.43
N SER A 76 -14.76 0.27 3.28
CA SER A 76 -14.05 0.22 4.57
C SER A 76 -13.71 -1.21 4.97
N THR A 77 -12.62 -1.37 5.73
CA THR A 77 -12.18 -2.67 6.24
C THR A 77 -11.60 -2.55 7.64
N PRO A 78 -11.86 -3.50 8.54
CA PRO A 78 -11.19 -3.55 9.82
C PRO A 78 -9.72 -3.98 9.64
N THR A 79 -8.82 -3.34 10.38
CA THR A 79 -7.40 -3.68 10.41
C THR A 79 -6.90 -3.71 11.87
N ALA A 80 -5.71 -4.22 12.11
CA ALA A 80 -5.10 -4.13 13.43
C ALA A 80 -4.68 -2.69 13.82
N CYS A 81 -4.66 -1.76 12.84
CA CYS A 81 -4.35 -0.34 13.04
C CYS A 81 -5.62 0.54 13.13
N GLY A 82 -6.80 -0.05 13.17
CA GLY A 82 -8.08 0.66 13.14
C GLY A 82 -8.87 0.38 11.86
N TYR A 83 -9.83 1.24 11.54
CA TYR A 83 -10.64 1.09 10.33
C TYR A 83 -9.96 1.79 9.15
N GLY A 84 -9.64 1.02 8.10
CA GLY A 84 -9.27 1.55 6.79
C GLY A 84 -10.51 2.05 6.05
N GLN A 85 -10.41 3.20 5.38
CA GLN A 85 -11.48 3.79 4.58
C GLN A 85 -10.95 4.18 3.20
N SER A 86 -11.80 4.12 2.18
CA SER A 86 -11.44 4.49 0.80
C SER A 86 -10.78 5.87 0.69
N ALA A 87 -11.23 6.83 1.51
CA ALA A 87 -10.67 8.19 1.52
C ALA A 87 -9.21 8.27 1.95
N MET A 88 -8.68 7.22 2.60
CA MET A 88 -7.29 7.16 3.05
C MET A 88 -6.32 6.78 1.92
N GLY A 89 -6.82 6.24 0.79
CA GLY A 89 -6.00 5.62 -0.23
C GLY A 89 -5.35 4.31 0.24
N PRO A 90 -4.39 3.76 -0.53
CA PRO A 90 -3.58 2.62 -0.10
C PRO A 90 -2.81 2.93 1.19
N PHE A 91 -2.64 1.93 2.05
CA PHE A 91 -1.85 2.07 3.28
C PHE A 91 -1.27 0.75 3.76
N TYR A 92 -0.19 0.83 4.51
CA TYR A 92 0.41 -0.30 5.23
C TYR A 92 0.04 -0.23 6.72
N CYS A 93 -0.37 -1.37 7.30
CA CYS A 93 -0.57 -1.48 8.75
C CYS A 93 0.57 -2.30 9.38
N PRO A 94 1.44 -1.70 10.21
CA PRO A 94 2.55 -2.41 10.81
C PRO A 94 2.12 -3.48 11.84
N ALA A 95 0.96 -3.31 12.47
CA ALA A 95 0.49 -4.22 13.51
C ALA A 95 0.08 -5.61 12.96
N ASP A 96 -0.42 -5.68 11.73
CA ASP A 96 -0.77 -6.96 11.08
C ASP A 96 0.09 -7.27 9.84
N GLN A 97 1.01 -6.37 9.48
CA GLN A 97 1.94 -6.50 8.37
C GLN A 97 1.23 -6.70 7.03
N LYS A 98 0.18 -5.93 6.81
CA LYS A 98 -0.60 -5.98 5.58
C LYS A 98 -0.63 -4.65 4.86
N VAL A 99 -0.65 -4.73 3.54
CA VAL A 99 -0.95 -3.60 2.66
C VAL A 99 -2.42 -3.67 2.28
N TYR A 100 -3.10 -2.54 2.32
CA TYR A 100 -4.53 -2.41 2.05
C TYR A 100 -4.76 -1.49 0.86
N ILE A 101 -5.55 -1.94 -0.11
CA ILE A 101 -5.93 -1.16 -1.30
C ILE A 101 -7.44 -1.25 -1.51
N ASP A 102 -8.08 -0.09 -1.61
CA ASP A 102 -9.49 0.01 -1.97
C ASP A 102 -9.67 -0.04 -3.49
N LEU A 103 -10.68 -0.78 -3.97
CA LEU A 103 -10.97 -0.91 -5.39
C LEU A 103 -11.29 0.44 -6.06
N SER A 104 -11.97 1.35 -5.36
CA SER A 104 -12.28 2.69 -5.89
C SER A 104 -11.02 3.51 -6.15
N PHE A 105 -9.97 3.34 -5.35
CA PHE A 105 -8.67 3.98 -5.59
C PHE A 105 -8.06 3.51 -6.93
N TYR A 106 -8.12 2.21 -7.21
CA TYR A 106 -7.66 1.66 -8.48
C TYR A 106 -8.40 2.23 -9.68
N GLU A 107 -9.73 2.29 -9.60
CA GLU A 107 -10.57 2.86 -10.65
C GLU A 107 -10.25 4.34 -10.88
N ASP A 108 -10.06 5.11 -9.82
CA ASP A 108 -9.70 6.53 -9.91
C ASP A 108 -8.33 6.74 -10.56
N MET A 109 -7.35 5.91 -10.21
CA MET A 109 -6.03 5.93 -10.84
C MET A 109 -6.12 5.61 -12.32
N LYS A 110 -6.88 4.59 -12.69
CA LYS A 110 -7.10 4.18 -14.07
C LYS A 110 -7.77 5.29 -14.89
N LYS A 111 -8.79 5.95 -14.33
CA LYS A 111 -9.50 7.07 -14.97
C LYS A 111 -8.62 8.31 -15.15
N LYS A 112 -7.81 8.66 -14.15
CA LYS A 112 -6.96 9.87 -14.15
C LYS A 112 -5.73 9.74 -15.03
N LEU A 113 -5.13 8.55 -15.10
CA LEU A 113 -3.81 8.33 -15.70
C LEU A 113 -3.84 7.49 -17.00
N GLY A 114 -4.98 6.91 -17.35
CA GLY A 114 -5.11 6.06 -18.54
C GLY A 114 -4.11 4.91 -18.53
N GLY A 115 -3.47 4.61 -19.65
CA GLY A 115 -2.50 3.51 -19.78
C GLY A 115 -1.21 3.65 -18.96
N GLY A 116 -0.97 4.81 -18.33
CA GLY A 116 0.13 4.99 -17.35
C GLY A 116 -0.26 4.65 -15.91
N GLY A 117 -1.55 4.32 -15.67
CA GLY A 117 -2.09 4.05 -14.34
C GLY A 117 -1.53 2.80 -13.69
N ASP A 118 -1.21 1.79 -14.46
CA ASP A 118 -0.72 0.51 -13.95
C ASP A 118 0.65 0.66 -13.27
N PHE A 119 1.59 1.34 -13.91
CA PHE A 119 2.89 1.55 -13.27
C PHE A 119 2.80 2.49 -12.07
N ALA A 120 1.96 3.50 -12.12
CA ALA A 120 1.72 4.40 -11.00
C ALA A 120 1.12 3.64 -9.80
N LEU A 121 0.17 2.74 -10.02
CA LEU A 121 -0.36 1.87 -8.97
C LEU A 121 0.71 0.90 -8.44
N GLY A 122 1.55 0.34 -9.32
CA GLY A 122 2.69 -0.49 -8.93
C GLY A 122 3.68 0.29 -8.03
N TYR A 123 3.94 1.56 -8.35
CA TYR A 123 4.78 2.43 -7.54
C TYR A 123 4.16 2.71 -6.17
N VAL A 124 2.85 2.99 -6.11
CA VAL A 124 2.14 3.19 -4.83
C VAL A 124 2.21 1.92 -3.99
N LEU A 125 1.98 0.75 -4.57
CA LEU A 125 2.13 -0.53 -3.87
C LEU A 125 3.57 -0.73 -3.37
N ALA A 126 4.57 -0.40 -4.19
CA ALA A 126 5.98 -0.49 -3.79
C ALA A 126 6.34 0.49 -2.66
N HIS A 127 5.69 1.66 -2.59
CA HIS A 127 5.80 2.60 -1.48
C HIS A 127 5.25 1.99 -0.18
N GLU A 128 4.06 1.40 -0.20
CA GLU A 128 3.48 0.73 0.97
C GLU A 128 4.33 -0.48 1.41
N VAL A 129 4.90 -1.22 0.46
CA VAL A 129 5.91 -2.26 0.76
C VAL A 129 7.18 -1.63 1.34
N GLY A 130 7.54 -0.41 0.97
CA GLY A 130 8.61 0.37 1.58
C GLY A 130 8.41 0.57 3.09
N HIS A 131 7.19 0.89 3.52
CA HIS A 131 6.83 0.94 4.94
C HIS A 131 6.94 -0.42 5.63
N HIS A 132 6.59 -1.50 4.93
CA HIS A 132 6.81 -2.85 5.45
C HIS A 132 8.30 -3.14 5.66
N VAL A 133 9.16 -2.77 4.71
CA VAL A 133 10.62 -2.91 4.85
C VAL A 133 11.16 -2.08 6.02
N GLN A 134 10.67 -0.85 6.20
CA GLN A 134 11.00 -0.04 7.39
C GLN A 134 10.63 -0.75 8.69
N ASN A 135 9.46 -1.40 8.72
CA ASN A 135 9.02 -2.17 9.87
C ASN A 135 9.96 -3.37 10.14
N LEU A 136 10.31 -4.15 9.10
CA LEU A 136 11.24 -5.27 9.21
C LEU A 136 12.64 -4.85 9.70
N LEU A 137 13.08 -3.66 9.32
CA LEU A 137 14.38 -3.09 9.72
C LEU A 137 14.35 -2.38 11.09
N GLY A 138 13.21 -2.35 11.77
CA GLY A 138 13.02 -1.67 13.05
C GLY A 138 13.06 -0.13 12.96
N ILE A 139 12.96 0.42 11.75
CA ILE A 139 12.96 1.88 11.51
C ILE A 139 11.65 2.48 11.99
N SER A 140 10.52 1.83 11.72
CA SER A 140 9.18 2.28 12.14
C SER A 140 9.08 2.41 13.67
N GLU A 141 9.58 1.44 14.43
CA GLU A 141 9.60 1.49 15.89
C GLU A 141 10.46 2.66 16.41
N LYS A 142 11.65 2.86 15.82
CA LYS A 142 12.54 3.97 16.19
C LYS A 142 11.90 5.33 15.87
N ALA A 143 11.27 5.47 14.71
CA ALA A 143 10.57 6.68 14.30
C ALA A 143 9.46 7.01 15.29
N GLN A 144 8.58 6.06 15.57
CA GLN A 144 7.47 6.21 16.51
C GLN A 144 7.94 6.61 17.93
N LYS A 145 9.05 6.01 18.40
CA LYS A 145 9.64 6.37 19.69
C LYS A 145 10.15 7.82 19.70
N LEU A 146 10.82 8.26 18.63
CA LEU A 146 11.32 9.63 18.52
C LEU A 146 10.18 10.64 18.38
N GLU A 147 9.12 10.31 17.63
CA GLU A 147 7.92 11.14 17.49
C GLU A 147 7.21 11.36 18.82
N SER A 148 7.10 10.28 19.62
CA SER A 148 6.44 10.36 20.96
C SER A 148 7.24 11.14 22.00
N GLN A 149 8.54 11.29 21.82
CA GLN A 149 9.44 12.00 22.75
C GLN A 149 9.76 13.44 22.33
N GLY A 150 9.49 13.79 21.06
CA GLY A 150 9.80 15.07 20.48
C GLY A 150 8.67 16.10 20.58
N SER A 151 8.98 17.33 20.15
CA SER A 151 7.94 18.33 19.88
C SER A 151 7.11 17.94 18.65
N LYS A 152 5.93 18.56 18.47
CA LYS A 152 5.11 18.38 17.25
C LYS A 152 5.91 18.65 15.97
N ALA A 153 6.80 19.65 16.00
CA ALA A 153 7.68 19.96 14.86
C ALA A 153 8.72 18.86 14.61
N ASP A 154 9.23 18.21 15.66
CA ASP A 154 10.15 17.09 15.53
C ASP A 154 9.43 15.84 15.01
N ALA A 155 8.24 15.54 15.53
CA ALA A 155 7.41 14.46 15.03
C ALA A 155 7.11 14.61 13.53
N ASN A 156 6.69 15.81 13.08
CA ASN A 156 6.46 16.08 11.66
C ASN A 156 7.73 15.87 10.82
N ARG A 157 8.90 16.32 11.30
CA ARG A 157 10.17 16.10 10.58
C ARG A 157 10.54 14.62 10.45
N ILE A 158 10.23 13.83 11.46
CA ILE A 158 10.50 12.38 11.45
C ILE A 158 9.54 11.71 10.47
N SER A 159 8.24 12.02 10.54
CA SER A 159 7.23 11.52 9.62
C SER A 159 7.62 11.78 8.16
N VAL A 160 7.99 13.02 7.80
CA VAL A 160 8.46 13.33 6.44
C VAL A 160 9.67 12.49 6.03
N LYS A 161 10.62 12.21 6.92
CA LYS A 161 11.77 11.35 6.60
C LYS A 161 11.37 9.90 6.38
N VAL A 162 10.39 9.39 7.11
CA VAL A 162 9.85 8.04 6.94
C VAL A 162 9.19 7.91 5.57
N GLU A 163 8.38 8.90 5.17
CA GLU A 163 7.74 8.93 3.85
C GLU A 163 8.77 9.01 2.71
N LEU A 164 9.73 9.93 2.80
CA LEU A 164 10.80 10.05 1.80
C LEU A 164 11.65 8.78 1.68
N GLN A 165 11.84 8.05 2.78
CA GLN A 165 12.53 6.77 2.73
C GLN A 165 11.67 5.68 2.07
N ALA A 166 10.36 5.66 2.29
CA ALA A 166 9.45 4.75 1.60
C ALA A 166 9.44 5.04 0.09
N ASP A 167 9.44 6.30 -0.32
CA ASP A 167 9.61 6.72 -1.72
C ASP A 167 10.95 6.25 -2.30
N CYS A 168 12.04 6.39 -1.55
CA CYS A 168 13.34 5.88 -1.95
C CYS A 168 13.31 4.36 -2.17
N PHE A 169 12.64 3.61 -1.31
CA PHE A 169 12.47 2.16 -1.44
C PHE A 169 11.60 1.78 -2.66
N ALA A 170 10.55 2.54 -2.93
CA ALA A 170 9.79 2.39 -4.18
C ALA A 170 10.66 2.68 -5.42
N GLY A 171 11.55 3.68 -5.34
CA GLY A 171 12.54 3.95 -6.39
C GLY A 171 13.55 2.82 -6.59
N VAL A 172 13.96 2.14 -5.52
CA VAL A 172 14.78 0.92 -5.60
C VAL A 172 14.04 -0.17 -6.38
N TRP A 173 12.78 -0.45 -6.05
CA TRP A 173 11.94 -1.36 -6.82
C TRP A 173 11.83 -0.94 -8.29
N GLY A 174 11.56 0.33 -8.58
CA GLY A 174 11.49 0.87 -9.94
C GLY A 174 12.79 0.64 -10.74
N ASN A 175 13.96 0.76 -10.09
CA ASN A 175 15.25 0.46 -10.71
C ASN A 175 15.39 -1.04 -11.07
N TYR A 176 14.89 -1.94 -10.24
CA TYR A 176 14.85 -3.38 -10.55
C TYR A 176 13.91 -3.65 -11.73
N MET A 177 12.74 -3.01 -11.78
CA MET A 177 11.81 -3.13 -12.91
C MET A 177 12.45 -2.65 -14.22
N LYS A 178 13.24 -1.57 -14.18
CA LYS A 178 14.01 -1.11 -15.33
C LYS A 178 15.09 -2.11 -15.74
N ARG A 179 15.85 -2.65 -14.78
CA ARG A 179 16.86 -3.68 -15.02
C ARG A 179 16.27 -4.90 -15.72
N ASP A 180 15.09 -5.31 -15.32
CA ASP A 180 14.41 -6.51 -15.81
C ASP A 180 13.58 -6.25 -17.10
N GLY A 181 13.66 -5.03 -17.66
CA GLY A 181 13.03 -4.64 -18.93
C GLY A 181 11.51 -4.49 -18.86
N VAL A 182 10.97 -4.33 -17.66
CA VAL A 182 9.51 -4.14 -17.42
C VAL A 182 9.09 -2.68 -17.65
N LEU A 183 10.00 -1.72 -17.46
CA LEU A 183 9.74 -0.29 -17.60
C LEU A 183 10.15 0.26 -18.95
N GLU A 184 9.27 1.08 -19.50
CA GLU A 184 9.55 1.92 -20.66
C GLU A 184 10.12 3.28 -20.24
N SER A 185 10.69 3.98 -21.22
CA SER A 185 11.22 5.33 -21.00
C SER A 185 10.09 6.30 -20.66
N GLY A 186 10.20 6.97 -19.52
CA GLY A 186 9.21 7.94 -19.02
C GLY A 186 8.20 7.39 -18.01
N ASP A 187 8.10 6.07 -17.82
CA ASP A 187 7.17 5.49 -16.85
C ASP A 187 7.52 5.86 -15.41
N LEU A 188 8.82 5.89 -15.10
CA LEU A 188 9.30 6.29 -13.78
C LEU A 188 8.95 7.76 -13.47
N GLU A 189 9.09 8.66 -14.45
CA GLU A 189 8.74 10.07 -14.28
C GLU A 189 7.23 10.26 -14.06
N LYS A 190 6.40 9.55 -14.81
CA LYS A 190 4.95 9.55 -14.63
C LYS A 190 4.56 9.05 -13.24
N ALA A 191 5.18 7.97 -12.77
CA ALA A 191 4.92 7.41 -11.44
C ALA A 191 5.32 8.37 -10.33
N LEU A 192 6.48 9.00 -10.42
CA LEU A 192 6.94 10.01 -9.45
C LEU A 192 6.00 11.21 -9.39
N ASN A 193 5.55 11.72 -10.55
CA ASN A 193 4.57 12.81 -10.60
C ASN A 193 3.24 12.41 -9.94
N THR A 194 2.81 11.17 -10.14
CA THR A 194 1.60 10.62 -9.53
C THR A 194 1.75 10.44 -8.01
N ALA A 195 2.88 9.88 -7.57
CA ALA A 195 3.19 9.70 -6.15
C ALA A 195 3.22 11.05 -5.42
N THR A 196 3.81 12.07 -6.03
CA THR A 196 3.81 13.44 -5.51
C THR A 196 2.39 13.98 -5.35
N ALA A 197 1.55 13.83 -6.38
CA ALA A 197 0.15 14.29 -6.32
C ALA A 197 -0.67 13.56 -5.24
N ILE A 198 -0.43 12.26 -5.03
CA ILE A 198 -1.10 11.47 -3.99
C ILE A 198 -0.58 11.85 -2.60
N GLY A 199 0.73 12.06 -2.47
CA GLY A 199 1.37 12.47 -1.22
C GLY A 199 0.89 13.84 -0.75
N ASP A 200 0.78 14.81 -1.65
CA ASP A 200 0.25 16.15 -1.34
C ASP A 200 -1.22 16.09 -0.91
N ASP A 201 -2.05 15.28 -1.56
CA ASP A 201 -3.46 15.05 -1.18
C ASP A 201 -3.59 14.42 0.22
N ARG A 202 -2.71 13.48 0.58
CA ARG A 202 -2.71 12.83 1.90
C ARG A 202 -2.29 13.78 3.01
N LEU A 203 -1.21 14.55 2.81
CA LEU A 203 -0.74 15.55 3.77
C LEU A 203 -1.80 16.63 4.03
N GLN A 204 -2.48 17.11 2.98
CA GLN A 204 -3.57 18.07 3.14
C GLN A 204 -4.77 17.50 3.91
N LYS A 205 -5.16 16.24 3.66
CA LYS A 205 -6.26 15.58 4.38
C LYS A 205 -5.92 15.33 5.85
N GLU A 206 -4.68 14.99 6.17
CA GLU A 206 -4.23 14.84 7.57
C GLU A 206 -4.21 16.18 8.31
N GLU A 207 -3.83 17.28 7.67
CA GLU A 207 -3.90 18.62 8.28
C GLU A 207 -5.34 19.06 8.53
N ILE A 208 -6.25 18.85 7.57
CA ILE A 208 -7.68 19.18 7.71
C ILE A 208 -8.34 18.30 8.79
N GLY A 209 -8.02 17.01 8.87
CA GLY A 209 -8.54 16.10 9.89
C GLY A 209 -8.08 16.46 11.32
N ARG A 210 -6.88 17.04 11.47
CA ARG A 210 -6.35 17.51 12.77
C ARG A 210 -6.88 18.87 13.21
N ALA A 211 -7.46 19.67 12.30
CA ALA A 211 -8.04 20.97 12.62
C ALA A 211 -9.46 20.88 13.20
N HIS A 212 -10.06 19.69 13.26
CA HIS A 212 -11.45 19.45 13.70
C HIS A 212 -11.54 18.58 14.97
N VAL A 213 -10.46 18.43 15.75
CA VAL A 213 -10.46 17.74 17.06
C VAL A 213 -10.06 18.70 18.17
#